data_8d699dc9d0a64aad68755313378d824b
#
_entry.id   8d699dc9d0a64aad68755313378d824b
#
_cell.length_a   1.000
_cell.length_b   1.000
_cell.length_c   1.000
_cell.angle_alpha   90.00
_cell.angle_beta   90.00
_cell.angle_gamma   90.00
#
_symmetry.space_group_name_H-M   'P 1'
#
loop_
_entity.id
_entity.type
_entity.pdbx_description
1 polymer ?
#
loop_
_entity_poly.entity_id
_entity_poly.type
_entity_poly.pdbx_seq_one_letter_code
_entity_poly.pdbx_strand_id
1 'polypeptide(L)'
;MTNKKEMPQGLKLALDFAPLVAFFATYKIGGVYWATGIIIALTIVSLIVGYAITGKIAKFPLFSGILITVMGGLTLYLQNDMFVKMKPTAANLIFAAILGGGLLSGRIFLKDLLGSAIEMAETAWRTLTWRWMVFFLVLAGLNEYVWRTMSEATWVNFKVFGLMGLTMVFALANAPFMAKHMKQDDANPSADG
;
A
#
# COMPACT_ATOMS: atom_id res chain seq x y z
N MET A 1 18.57 -1.49 -30.31
CA MET A 1 18.48 -2.49 -29.23
C MET A 1 19.08 -1.87 -27.97
N THR A 2 18.29 -1.30 -27.11
CA THR A 2 18.73 -0.65 -25.87
C THR A 2 19.13 -1.72 -24.88
N ASN A 3 20.41 -1.82 -24.60
CA ASN A 3 21.00 -2.73 -23.63
C ASN A 3 20.46 -2.38 -22.22
N LYS A 4 19.43 -3.07 -21.77
CA LYS A 4 18.84 -2.85 -20.44
C LYS A 4 19.82 -3.35 -19.39
N LYS A 5 20.53 -2.42 -18.75
CA LYS A 5 21.38 -2.75 -17.61
C LYS A 5 20.50 -3.22 -16.46
N GLU A 6 20.72 -4.45 -16.02
CA GLU A 6 20.18 -4.90 -14.75
C GLU A 6 20.89 -4.19 -13.62
N MET A 7 20.12 -3.70 -12.65
CA MET A 7 20.69 -3.04 -11.48
C MET A 7 21.45 -4.06 -10.63
N PRO A 8 22.70 -3.79 -10.22
CA PRO A 8 23.41 -4.64 -9.28
C PRO A 8 22.57 -4.88 -8.01
N GLN A 9 22.51 -6.12 -7.55
CA GLN A 9 21.66 -6.50 -6.41
C GLN A 9 21.97 -5.70 -5.14
N GLY A 10 23.26 -5.42 -4.87
CA GLY A 10 23.66 -4.58 -3.75
C GLY A 10 23.15 -3.14 -3.84
N LEU A 11 23.17 -2.54 -5.05
CA LEU A 11 22.64 -1.19 -5.25
C LEU A 11 21.11 -1.16 -5.09
N LYS A 12 20.42 -2.19 -5.57
CA LYS A 12 18.97 -2.31 -5.38
C LYS A 12 18.61 -2.36 -3.90
N LEU A 13 19.29 -3.23 -3.13
CA LEU A 13 19.10 -3.32 -1.68
C LEU A 13 19.40 -1.97 -0.98
N ALA A 14 20.48 -1.31 -1.38
CA ALA A 14 20.82 0.01 -0.82
C ALA A 14 19.71 1.04 -1.08
N LEU A 15 19.19 1.12 -2.31
CA LEU A 15 18.12 2.05 -2.66
C LEU A 15 16.78 1.73 -1.97
N ASP A 16 16.49 0.45 -1.75
CA ASP A 16 15.25 0.01 -1.07
C ASP A 16 15.30 0.27 0.43
N PHE A 17 16.47 0.10 1.07
CA PHE A 17 16.61 0.21 2.52
C PHE A 17 17.16 1.57 3.02
N ALA A 18 17.89 2.32 2.20
CA ALA A 18 18.46 3.61 2.60
C ALA A 18 17.40 4.60 3.14
N PRO A 19 16.20 4.74 2.55
CA PRO A 19 15.16 5.61 3.10
C PRO A 19 14.74 5.21 4.50
N LEU A 20 14.63 3.92 4.77
CA LEU A 20 14.21 3.39 6.06
C LEU A 20 15.29 3.58 7.14
N VAL A 21 16.54 3.29 6.81
CA VAL A 21 17.69 3.49 7.73
C VAL A 21 17.83 4.98 8.08
N ALA A 22 17.76 5.84 7.08
CA ALA A 22 17.83 7.28 7.29
C ALA A 22 16.65 7.82 8.12
N PHE A 23 15.45 7.27 7.95
CA PHE A 23 14.30 7.59 8.79
C PHE A 23 14.60 7.31 10.26
N PHE A 24 15.05 6.11 10.61
CA PHE A 24 15.33 5.75 12.00
C PHE A 24 16.50 6.56 12.59
N ALA A 25 17.55 6.82 11.82
CA ALA A 25 18.66 7.66 12.25
C ALA A 25 18.20 9.09 12.55
N THR A 26 17.43 9.68 11.64
CA THR A 26 16.94 11.06 11.80
C THR A 26 15.86 11.18 12.87
N TYR A 27 15.04 10.13 13.04
CA TYR A 27 14.00 10.11 14.07
C TYR A 27 14.59 10.28 15.49
N LYS A 28 15.74 9.65 15.76
CA LYS A 28 16.43 9.77 17.06
C LYS A 28 16.96 11.18 17.34
N ILE A 29 17.30 11.93 16.31
CA ILE A 29 17.98 13.25 16.44
C ILE A 29 16.97 14.40 16.28
N GLY A 30 16.07 14.31 15.31
CA GLY A 30 15.20 15.42 14.90
C GLY A 30 13.69 15.13 15.06
N GLY A 31 13.32 13.96 15.58
CA GLY A 31 11.92 13.58 15.76
C GLY A 31 11.22 13.17 14.44
N VAL A 32 9.90 12.90 14.55
CA VAL A 32 9.11 12.30 13.48
C VAL A 32 9.00 13.19 12.23
N TYR A 33 8.95 14.51 12.38
CA TYR A 33 8.77 15.42 11.25
C TYR A 33 10.00 15.45 10.34
N TRP A 34 11.20 15.59 10.92
CA TRP A 34 12.46 15.53 10.16
C TRP A 34 12.67 14.16 9.51
N ALA A 35 12.39 13.09 10.24
CA ALA A 35 12.47 11.73 9.71
C ALA A 35 11.52 11.52 8.54
N THR A 36 10.29 12.05 8.63
CA THR A 36 9.30 11.95 7.54
C THR A 36 9.74 12.73 6.30
N GLY A 37 10.30 13.92 6.46
CA GLY A 37 10.84 14.68 5.33
C GLY A 37 11.98 13.93 4.62
N ILE A 38 12.89 13.34 5.39
CA ILE A 38 14.04 12.60 4.86
C ILE A 38 13.61 11.31 4.15
N ILE A 39 12.68 10.53 4.72
CA ILE A 39 12.22 9.30 4.03
C ILE A 39 11.53 9.63 2.71
N ILE A 40 10.73 10.68 2.63
CA ILE A 40 10.11 11.14 1.38
C ILE A 40 11.18 11.51 0.36
N ALA A 41 12.14 12.36 0.73
CA ALA A 41 13.20 12.82 -0.16
C ALA A 41 14.03 11.64 -0.70
N LEU A 42 14.48 10.75 0.17
CA LEU A 42 15.26 9.59 -0.24
C LEU A 42 14.46 8.57 -1.06
N THR A 43 13.17 8.39 -0.78
CA THR A 43 12.30 7.53 -1.60
C THR A 43 12.19 8.09 -3.02
N ILE A 44 12.01 9.39 -3.19
CA ILE A 44 11.99 10.04 -4.50
C ILE A 44 13.33 9.87 -5.22
N VAL A 45 14.43 10.10 -4.53
CA VAL A 45 15.79 9.89 -5.09
C VAL A 45 15.98 8.44 -5.52
N SER A 46 15.58 7.47 -4.70
CA SER A 46 15.68 6.04 -5.02
C SER A 46 14.88 5.68 -6.27
N LEU A 47 13.67 6.23 -6.43
CA LEU A 47 12.85 6.02 -7.64
C LEU A 47 13.50 6.63 -8.89
N ILE A 48 14.05 7.85 -8.78
CA ILE A 48 14.73 8.53 -9.89
C ILE A 48 15.98 7.75 -10.31
N VAL A 49 16.82 7.35 -9.37
CA VAL A 49 18.05 6.56 -9.63
C VAL A 49 17.69 5.20 -10.24
N GLY A 50 16.69 4.52 -9.66
CA GLY A 50 16.19 3.26 -10.19
C GLY A 50 15.72 3.36 -11.64
N TYR A 51 14.96 4.40 -11.96
CA TYR A 51 14.52 4.68 -13.33
C TYR A 51 15.68 5.02 -14.27
N ALA A 52 16.62 5.86 -13.83
CA ALA A 52 17.79 6.25 -14.64
C ALA A 52 18.66 5.05 -15.03
N ILE A 53 18.80 4.05 -14.15
CA ILE A 53 19.62 2.85 -14.40
C ILE A 53 18.88 1.81 -15.24
N THR A 54 17.63 1.52 -14.90
CA THR A 54 16.88 0.40 -15.49
C THR A 54 16.02 0.81 -16.70
N GLY A 55 15.73 2.11 -16.85
CA GLY A 55 14.78 2.64 -17.84
C GLY A 55 13.33 2.16 -17.59
N LYS A 56 13.07 1.54 -16.44
CA LYS A 56 11.73 1.06 -16.06
C LYS A 56 11.41 1.51 -14.63
N ILE A 57 10.17 1.91 -14.42
CA ILE A 57 9.69 2.18 -13.07
C ILE A 57 9.17 0.87 -12.49
N ALA A 58 9.78 0.40 -11.40
CA ALA A 58 9.29 -0.76 -10.68
C ALA A 58 7.94 -0.39 -10.01
N LYS A 59 6.90 -1.17 -10.29
CA LYS A 59 5.52 -0.86 -9.87
C LYS A 59 5.38 -0.79 -8.35
N PHE A 60 5.98 -1.73 -7.63
CA PHE A 60 5.89 -1.80 -6.17
C PHE A 60 6.61 -0.63 -5.47
N PRO A 61 7.89 -0.29 -5.76
CA PRO A 61 8.55 0.89 -5.23
C PRO A 61 7.84 2.20 -5.59
N LEU A 62 7.28 2.32 -6.80
CA LEU A 62 6.52 3.51 -7.18
C LEU A 62 5.25 3.66 -6.32
N PHE A 63 4.47 2.59 -6.15
CA PHE A 63 3.28 2.61 -5.32
C PHE A 63 3.61 2.96 -3.86
N SER A 64 4.63 2.31 -3.30
CA SER A 64 5.12 2.59 -1.94
C SER A 64 5.62 4.03 -1.81
N GLY A 65 6.33 4.55 -2.81
CA GLY A 65 6.83 5.92 -2.84
C GLY A 65 5.71 6.96 -2.87
N ILE A 66 4.68 6.74 -3.69
CA ILE A 66 3.49 7.60 -3.72
C ILE A 66 2.80 7.58 -2.35
N LEU A 67 2.59 6.40 -1.78
CA LEU A 67 1.95 6.25 -0.49
C LEU A 67 2.73 6.95 0.63
N ILE A 68 4.05 6.75 0.71
CA ILE A 68 4.93 7.40 1.68
C ILE A 68 4.89 8.92 1.49
N THR A 69 4.96 9.41 0.25
CA THR A 69 4.94 10.85 -0.03
C THR A 69 3.61 11.49 0.35
N VAL A 70 2.49 10.86 0.01
CA VAL A 70 1.16 11.38 0.33
C VAL A 70 0.90 11.32 1.85
N MET A 71 1.15 10.18 2.48
CA MET A 71 0.91 9.99 3.92
C MET A 71 1.88 10.81 4.77
N GLY A 72 3.17 10.83 4.38
CA GLY A 72 4.19 11.62 5.04
C GLY A 72 3.97 13.13 4.84
N GLY A 73 3.64 13.56 3.63
CA GLY A 73 3.29 14.95 3.33
C GLY A 73 2.07 15.41 4.13
N LEU A 74 1.05 14.57 4.23
CA LEU A 74 -0.11 14.82 5.09
C LEU A 74 0.30 14.94 6.57
N THR A 75 1.23 14.11 7.02
CA THR A 75 1.77 14.17 8.39
C THR A 75 2.52 15.50 8.66
N LEU A 76 3.30 15.99 7.69
CA LEU A 76 4.03 17.24 7.80
C LEU A 76 3.11 18.46 7.76
N TYR A 77 2.06 18.41 6.96
CA TYR A 77 1.13 19.53 6.78
C TYR A 77 0.13 19.64 7.93
N LEU A 78 -0.28 18.51 8.52
CA LEU A 78 -1.37 18.46 9.50
C LEU A 78 -0.83 18.27 10.94
N GLN A 79 -0.24 19.33 11.50
CA GLN A 79 0.34 19.32 12.86
C GLN A 79 -0.67 19.52 14.00
N ASN A 80 -1.97 19.50 13.73
CA ASN A 80 -3.03 19.73 14.73
C ASN A 80 -3.66 18.41 15.18
N ASP A 81 -4.00 18.29 16.47
CA ASP A 81 -4.58 17.07 17.08
C ASP A 81 -5.86 16.58 16.38
N MET A 82 -6.70 17.50 15.91
CA MET A 82 -7.88 17.17 15.12
C MET A 82 -7.52 16.42 13.85
N PHE A 83 -6.42 16.80 13.18
CA PHE A 83 -5.95 16.16 11.96
C PHE A 83 -5.34 14.78 12.20
N VAL A 84 -4.80 14.52 13.41
CA VAL A 84 -4.32 13.17 13.76
C VAL A 84 -5.47 12.16 13.70
N LYS A 85 -6.68 12.59 14.12
CA LYS A 85 -7.90 11.76 14.08
C LYS A 85 -8.44 11.54 12.66
N MET A 86 -8.17 12.47 11.75
CA MET A 86 -8.56 12.37 10.33
C MET A 86 -7.59 11.55 9.47
N LYS A 87 -6.35 11.30 9.93
CA LYS A 87 -5.35 10.54 9.15
C LYS A 87 -5.85 9.17 8.67
N PRO A 88 -6.50 8.34 9.49
CA PRO A 88 -7.03 7.06 9.02
C PRO A 88 -8.12 7.23 7.95
N THR A 89 -8.98 8.23 8.07
CA THR A 89 -10.00 8.56 7.05
C THR A 89 -9.33 8.91 5.72
N ALA A 90 -8.38 9.86 5.75
CA ALA A 90 -7.67 10.29 4.56
C ALA A 90 -6.94 9.12 3.87
N ALA A 91 -6.24 8.28 4.65
CA ALA A 91 -5.56 7.10 4.14
C ALA A 91 -6.52 6.14 3.43
N ASN A 92 -7.63 5.79 4.06
CA ASN A 92 -8.63 4.89 3.50
C ASN A 92 -9.29 5.48 2.24
N LEU A 93 -9.59 6.79 2.22
CA LEU A 93 -10.13 7.46 1.03
C LEU A 93 -9.13 7.45 -0.13
N ILE A 94 -7.84 7.64 0.14
CA ILE A 94 -6.79 7.57 -0.88
C ILE A 94 -6.71 6.15 -1.45
N PHE A 95 -6.71 5.11 -0.62
CA PHE A 95 -6.75 3.72 -1.10
C PHE A 95 -7.98 3.45 -1.95
N ALA A 96 -9.15 3.87 -1.49
CA ALA A 96 -10.39 3.72 -2.24
C ALA A 96 -10.32 4.46 -3.59
N ALA A 97 -9.80 5.69 -3.62
CA ALA A 97 -9.65 6.49 -4.83
C ALA A 97 -8.65 5.86 -5.82
N ILE A 98 -7.53 5.32 -5.34
CA ILE A 98 -6.55 4.63 -6.19
C ILE A 98 -7.19 3.38 -6.82
N LEU A 99 -7.85 2.54 -6.04
CA LEU A 99 -8.48 1.32 -6.54
C LEU A 99 -9.64 1.65 -7.50
N GLY A 100 -10.49 2.60 -7.12
CA GLY A 100 -11.62 3.05 -7.95
C GLY A 100 -11.16 3.72 -9.24
N GLY A 101 -10.20 4.62 -9.18
CA GLY A 101 -9.59 5.26 -10.34
C GLY A 101 -8.92 4.26 -11.27
N GLY A 102 -8.28 3.22 -10.72
CA GLY A 102 -7.76 2.09 -11.49
C GLY A 102 -8.87 1.37 -12.25
N LEU A 103 -9.95 1.00 -11.57
CA LEU A 103 -11.10 0.31 -12.19
C LEU A 103 -11.74 1.13 -13.29
N LEU A 104 -11.87 2.46 -13.11
CA LEU A 104 -12.41 3.37 -14.10
C LEU A 104 -11.51 3.52 -15.33
N SER A 105 -10.19 3.50 -15.13
CA SER A 105 -9.20 3.58 -16.22
C SER A 105 -8.89 2.23 -16.88
N GLY A 106 -9.61 1.16 -16.51
CA GLY A 106 -9.37 -0.19 -17.03
C GLY A 106 -8.14 -0.90 -16.45
N ARG A 107 -7.51 -0.32 -15.43
CA ARG A 107 -6.34 -0.91 -14.74
C ARG A 107 -6.78 -1.55 -13.43
N ILE A 108 -6.19 -2.69 -13.11
CA ILE A 108 -6.48 -3.41 -11.87
C ILE A 108 -5.21 -3.38 -11.01
N PHE A 109 -5.04 -2.30 -10.24
CA PHE A 109 -3.84 -2.11 -9.41
C PHE A 109 -3.59 -3.25 -8.42
N LEU A 110 -4.65 -3.84 -7.89
CA LEU A 110 -4.51 -4.99 -6.99
C LEU A 110 -3.88 -6.20 -7.69
N LYS A 111 -4.24 -6.45 -8.96
CA LYS A 111 -3.59 -7.46 -9.80
C LYS A 111 -2.13 -7.09 -10.09
N ASP A 112 -1.85 -5.80 -10.34
CA ASP A 112 -0.50 -5.33 -10.59
C ASP A 112 0.43 -5.54 -9.38
N LEU A 113 -0.10 -5.51 -8.17
CA LEU A 113 0.64 -5.72 -6.92
C LEU A 113 0.80 -7.20 -6.58
N LEU A 114 -0.27 -7.98 -6.64
CA LEU A 114 -0.34 -9.35 -6.12
C LEU A 114 -0.32 -10.43 -7.21
N GLY A 115 -0.48 -10.05 -8.47
CA GLY A 115 -0.60 -11.00 -9.58
C GLY A 115 0.68 -11.81 -9.86
N SER A 116 1.82 -11.42 -9.29
CA SER A 116 3.03 -12.26 -9.32
C SER A 116 3.01 -13.41 -8.31
N ALA A 117 2.17 -13.31 -7.28
CA ALA A 117 2.04 -14.32 -6.21
C ALA A 117 0.74 -15.12 -6.33
N ILE A 118 -0.26 -14.59 -7.03
CA ILE A 118 -1.60 -15.19 -7.12
C ILE A 118 -2.09 -15.07 -8.56
N GLU A 119 -2.40 -16.20 -9.19
CA GLU A 119 -3.01 -16.23 -10.52
C GLU A 119 -4.53 -16.38 -10.41
N MET A 120 -5.26 -15.39 -10.90
CA MET A 120 -6.72 -15.42 -10.99
C MET A 120 -7.19 -14.81 -12.31
N ALA A 121 -8.42 -15.15 -12.71
CA ALA A 121 -9.07 -14.52 -13.87
C ALA A 121 -9.24 -13.00 -13.64
N GLU A 122 -9.19 -12.23 -14.71
CA GLU A 122 -9.31 -10.75 -14.62
C GLU A 122 -10.62 -10.30 -14.00
N THR A 123 -11.70 -11.00 -14.26
CA THR A 123 -13.02 -10.76 -13.65
C THR A 123 -13.00 -10.93 -12.14
N ALA A 124 -12.29 -11.93 -11.62
CA ALA A 124 -12.10 -12.15 -10.19
C ALA A 124 -11.26 -11.02 -9.56
N TRP A 125 -10.20 -10.59 -10.23
CA TRP A 125 -9.40 -9.43 -9.78
C TRP A 125 -10.21 -8.15 -9.73
N ARG A 126 -11.07 -7.88 -10.73
CA ARG A 126 -11.99 -6.73 -10.72
C ARG A 126 -12.95 -6.77 -9.54
N THR A 127 -13.56 -7.93 -9.30
CA THR A 127 -14.49 -8.13 -8.19
C THR A 127 -13.78 -7.93 -6.84
N LEU A 128 -12.60 -8.50 -6.67
CA LEU A 128 -11.81 -8.35 -5.44
C LEU A 128 -11.41 -6.87 -5.22
N THR A 129 -10.98 -6.18 -6.28
CA THR A 129 -10.63 -4.75 -6.22
C THR A 129 -11.83 -3.89 -5.82
N TRP A 130 -13.02 -4.18 -6.35
CA TRP A 130 -14.26 -3.53 -5.98
C TRP A 130 -14.58 -3.71 -4.49
N ARG A 131 -14.48 -4.94 -3.99
CA ARG A 131 -14.70 -5.25 -2.57
C ARG A 131 -13.73 -4.48 -1.67
N TRP A 132 -12.44 -4.44 -1.99
CA TRP A 132 -11.46 -3.67 -1.25
C TRP A 132 -11.72 -2.17 -1.29
N MET A 133 -12.10 -1.63 -2.45
CA MET A 133 -12.46 -0.21 -2.57
C MET A 133 -13.62 0.16 -1.64
N VAL A 134 -14.71 -0.63 -1.69
CA VAL A 134 -15.87 -0.41 -0.79
C VAL A 134 -15.48 -0.56 0.66
N PHE A 135 -14.67 -1.55 0.99
CA PHE A 135 -14.18 -1.76 2.35
C PHE A 135 -13.41 -0.55 2.89
N PHE A 136 -12.52 0.03 2.10
CA PHE A 136 -11.81 1.26 2.50
C PHE A 136 -12.76 2.44 2.70
N LEU A 137 -13.80 2.60 1.87
CA LEU A 137 -14.82 3.62 2.08
C LEU A 137 -15.57 3.40 3.39
N VAL A 138 -15.90 2.16 3.71
CA VAL A 138 -16.54 1.80 4.99
C VAL A 138 -15.62 2.12 6.18
N LEU A 139 -14.32 1.77 6.10
CA LEU A 139 -13.36 2.10 7.16
C LEU A 139 -13.19 3.62 7.34
N ALA A 140 -13.18 4.38 6.25
CA ALA A 140 -13.14 5.83 6.30
C ALA A 140 -14.37 6.40 7.04
N GLY A 141 -15.57 5.94 6.68
CA GLY A 141 -16.82 6.34 7.34
C GLY A 141 -16.87 5.94 8.82
N LEU A 142 -16.43 4.72 9.14
CA LEU A 142 -16.35 4.25 10.53
C LEU A 142 -15.39 5.10 11.37
N ASN A 143 -14.20 5.43 10.83
CA ASN A 143 -13.27 6.31 11.54
C ASN A 143 -13.88 7.68 11.79
N GLU A 144 -14.54 8.29 10.79
CA GLU A 144 -15.24 9.58 10.95
C GLU A 144 -16.32 9.51 12.04
N TYR A 145 -17.11 8.46 12.04
CA TYR A 145 -18.15 8.25 13.04
C TYR A 145 -17.54 8.11 14.45
N VAL A 146 -16.54 7.24 14.62
CA VAL A 146 -15.95 6.95 15.94
C VAL A 146 -15.28 8.18 16.55
N TRP A 147 -14.42 8.88 15.78
CA TRP A 147 -13.70 10.03 16.34
C TRP A 147 -14.59 11.25 16.61
N ARG A 148 -15.73 11.37 15.91
CA ARG A 148 -16.68 12.48 16.11
C ARG A 148 -17.66 12.24 17.24
N THR A 149 -18.01 10.98 17.53
CA THR A 149 -19.12 10.64 18.45
C THR A 149 -18.67 9.94 19.72
N MET A 150 -17.47 9.39 19.75
CA MET A 150 -16.98 8.60 20.88
C MET A 150 -15.81 9.28 21.59
N SER A 151 -15.44 8.76 22.78
CA SER A 151 -14.32 9.26 23.55
C SER A 151 -12.98 9.02 22.84
N GLU A 152 -11.97 9.82 23.17
CA GLU A 152 -10.62 9.67 22.64
C GLU A 152 -10.04 8.29 22.91
N ALA A 153 -10.23 7.74 24.10
CA ALA A 153 -9.81 6.38 24.46
C ALA A 153 -10.46 5.31 23.56
N THR A 154 -11.75 5.47 23.25
CA THR A 154 -12.48 4.58 22.34
C THR A 154 -11.93 4.69 20.93
N TRP A 155 -11.65 5.91 20.45
CA TRP A 155 -11.06 6.11 19.14
C TRP A 155 -9.66 5.50 19.02
N VAL A 156 -8.81 5.64 20.03
CA VAL A 156 -7.45 5.02 20.05
C VAL A 156 -7.56 3.51 19.96
N ASN A 157 -8.46 2.89 20.76
CA ASN A 157 -8.69 1.46 20.70
C ASN A 157 -9.24 1.01 19.34
N PHE A 158 -10.18 1.75 18.78
CA PHE A 158 -10.70 1.51 17.43
C PHE A 158 -9.60 1.60 16.37
N LYS A 159 -8.76 2.63 16.43
CA LYS A 159 -7.64 2.82 15.49
C LYS A 159 -6.66 1.65 15.53
N VAL A 160 -6.32 1.15 16.72
CA VAL A 160 -5.31 0.09 16.88
C VAL A 160 -5.90 -1.29 16.64
N PHE A 161 -7.00 -1.61 17.32
CA PHE A 161 -7.58 -2.95 17.30
C PHE A 161 -8.75 -3.08 16.33
N GLY A 162 -9.58 -2.04 16.24
CA GLY A 162 -10.79 -2.07 15.40
C GLY A 162 -10.43 -2.11 13.91
N LEU A 163 -9.60 -1.19 13.42
CA LEU A 163 -9.21 -1.18 11.99
C LEU A 163 -8.44 -2.44 11.61
N MET A 164 -7.52 -2.91 12.47
CA MET A 164 -6.76 -4.13 12.22
C MET A 164 -7.68 -5.37 12.22
N GLY A 165 -8.54 -5.50 13.23
CA GLY A 165 -9.50 -6.60 13.34
C GLY A 165 -10.46 -6.66 12.17
N LEU A 166 -11.04 -5.51 11.78
CA LEU A 166 -11.94 -5.42 10.62
C LEU A 166 -11.22 -5.81 9.32
N THR A 167 -9.97 -5.36 9.15
CA THR A 167 -9.17 -5.71 7.97
C THR A 167 -8.88 -7.21 7.93
N MET A 168 -8.52 -7.80 9.06
CA MET A 168 -8.28 -9.24 9.15
C MET A 168 -9.53 -10.05 8.85
N VAL A 169 -10.68 -9.69 9.45
CA VAL A 169 -11.97 -10.34 9.18
C VAL A 169 -12.35 -10.21 7.71
N PHE A 170 -12.19 -9.02 7.13
CA PHE A 170 -12.47 -8.80 5.72
C PHE A 170 -11.55 -9.63 4.81
N ALA A 171 -10.25 -9.69 5.10
CA ALA A 171 -9.30 -10.51 4.35
C ALA A 171 -9.65 -12.00 4.42
N LEU A 172 -9.95 -12.51 5.62
CA LEU A 172 -10.38 -13.90 5.81
C LEU A 172 -11.70 -14.20 5.11
N ALA A 173 -12.67 -13.29 5.13
CA ALA A 173 -13.93 -13.44 4.40
C ALA A 173 -13.75 -13.49 2.87
N ASN A 174 -12.69 -12.87 2.33
CA ASN A 174 -12.36 -12.96 0.91
C ASN A 174 -11.49 -14.18 0.56
N ALA A 175 -10.89 -14.88 1.52
CA ALA A 175 -10.05 -16.04 1.27
C ALA A 175 -10.77 -17.17 0.51
N PRO A 176 -12.02 -17.57 0.84
CA PRO A 176 -12.75 -18.59 0.06
C PRO A 176 -13.05 -18.13 -1.38
N PHE A 177 -13.34 -16.85 -1.57
CA PHE A 177 -13.53 -16.28 -2.91
C PHE A 177 -12.23 -16.37 -3.73
N MET A 178 -11.10 -16.01 -3.14
CA MET A 178 -9.79 -16.10 -3.78
C MET A 178 -9.46 -17.55 -4.11
N ALA A 179 -9.57 -18.47 -3.15
CA ALA A 179 -9.30 -19.89 -3.33
C ALA A 179 -10.11 -20.51 -4.47
N LYS A 180 -11.39 -20.12 -4.61
CA LYS A 180 -12.26 -20.60 -5.69
C LYS A 180 -11.86 -20.10 -7.07
N HIS A 181 -11.21 -18.94 -7.17
CA HIS A 181 -10.89 -18.28 -8.44
C HIS A 181 -9.37 -18.31 -8.76
N MET A 182 -8.56 -18.84 -7.86
CA MET A 182 -7.16 -19.13 -8.17
C MET A 182 -7.13 -20.23 -9.22
N LYS A 183 -6.28 -20.05 -10.23
CA LYS A 183 -5.96 -21.15 -11.13
C LYS A 183 -5.24 -22.22 -10.32
N GLN A 184 -5.82 -23.41 -10.23
CA GLN A 184 -5.09 -24.56 -9.77
C GLN A 184 -3.96 -24.80 -10.78
N ASP A 185 -2.72 -24.77 -10.31
CA ASP A 185 -1.64 -25.40 -11.07
C ASP A 185 -2.09 -26.84 -11.31
N ASP A 186 -2.27 -27.21 -12.57
CA ASP A 186 -2.42 -28.60 -12.99
C ASP A 186 -1.06 -29.31 -12.77
N ALA A 187 -0.71 -29.48 -11.50
CA ALA A 187 0.34 -30.37 -11.07
C ALA A 187 -0.22 -31.81 -11.09
N ASN A 188 -0.46 -32.34 -12.25
CA ASN A 188 -0.45 -33.78 -12.46
C ASN A 188 0.59 -34.16 -13.51
N PRO A 189 1.87 -34.32 -13.14
CA PRO A 189 2.84 -35.00 -13.97
C PRO A 189 2.94 -36.44 -13.50
N SER A 190 1.93 -37.29 -13.79
CA SER A 190 2.11 -38.71 -13.62
C SER A 190 0.92 -39.49 -14.18
N ALA A 191 0.86 -39.58 -15.47
CA ALA A 191 0.13 -40.69 -16.14
C ALA A 191 0.72 -40.92 -17.50
N ASP A 192 2.02 -41.22 -17.59
CA ASP A 192 2.61 -42.01 -18.66
C ASP A 192 3.68 -42.89 -18.02
N GLY A 193 3.24 -44.09 -17.67
CA GLY A 193 4.01 -45.27 -17.36
C GLY A 193 3.76 -46.32 -18.41
#